data_4e59f374a2837c4df3f7db49ff592394
#
_entry.id   4e59f374a2837c4df3f7db49ff592394
#
_cell.length_a   1.000
_cell.length_b   1.000
_cell.length_c   1.000
_cell.angle_alpha   90.00
_cell.angle_beta   90.00
_cell.angle_gamma   90.00
#
_symmetry.space_group_name_H-M   'P 1'
#
loop_
_entity.id
_entity.type
_entity.pdbx_description
1 polymer ?
#
loop_
_entity_poly.entity_id
_entity_poly.type
_entity_poly.pdbx_seq_one_letter_code
_entity_poly.pdbx_strand_id
1 'polypeptide(L)'
;MEGSSRRKRSRVEMLSPNYKLGKTLGYGSFGEVKLAEHKLTGLHVAIKILNRHEMKKQGMEEKARREIKILKMLMHPHIIRLYEVIETSSDIFVVMEYAKCGELFEYILEKGRLEEDEARSFFQQTISGLEFCHRNMVVHRDLKPENLLLDSKHNVKIADFGLSNIMQDGHFLKTNCGSYNYAAPEVLARKLYAGPEVDIWSCGVILYALLCGSLPFDDESIPNLLRKIKGGIYSIPRYLSPGATDMISKMLMVDPMRRMNMPEIRQHPWFQVHLPRYLAVPLPDTMQYAKKEVVKLGFDGKQLTESIICRMQNEASVAYHLLLDHQFRDSNGYLGAEIQETTVCLSFPCLLYRGKNVVDILIYVGK
;
A
#
# COMPACT_ATOMS: atom_id res chain seq x y z
N MET A 1 -49.22 -23.30 15.46
CA MET A 1 -47.74 -23.41 15.50
C MET A 1 -47.20 -22.94 14.16
N GLU A 2 -46.95 -21.64 14.05
CA GLU A 2 -46.36 -21.05 12.82
C GLU A 2 -44.86 -20.98 13.04
N GLY A 3 -44.16 -21.87 12.33
CA GLY A 3 -42.68 -21.87 12.28
C GLY A 3 -42.19 -20.71 11.44
N SER A 4 -41.74 -19.65 12.09
CA SER A 4 -41.05 -18.53 11.45
C SER A 4 -39.75 -19.01 10.79
N SER A 5 -39.81 -19.32 9.50
CA SER A 5 -38.68 -19.55 8.62
C SER A 5 -37.91 -18.22 8.44
N ARG A 6 -36.98 -17.91 9.32
CA ARG A 6 -35.98 -16.85 9.07
C ARG A 6 -35.12 -17.30 7.87
N ARG A 7 -35.50 -16.88 6.66
CA ARG A 7 -34.64 -16.96 5.48
C ARG A 7 -33.30 -16.34 5.84
N LYS A 8 -32.21 -17.14 5.87
CA LYS A 8 -30.84 -16.61 5.91
C LYS A 8 -30.68 -15.73 4.67
N ARG A 9 -30.60 -14.41 4.86
CA ARG A 9 -30.26 -13.49 3.77
C ARG A 9 -28.97 -13.97 3.13
N SER A 10 -28.92 -14.04 1.80
CA SER A 10 -27.72 -14.43 1.09
C SER A 10 -26.60 -13.38 1.34
N ARG A 11 -25.32 -13.78 1.24
CA ARG A 11 -24.18 -12.85 1.31
C ARG A 11 -24.36 -11.63 0.41
N VAL A 12 -24.96 -11.83 -0.76
CA VAL A 12 -25.27 -10.81 -1.76
C VAL A 12 -26.29 -9.80 -1.25
N GLU A 13 -27.33 -10.25 -0.51
CA GLU A 13 -28.36 -9.35 0.00
C GLU A 13 -27.90 -8.39 1.08
N MET A 14 -26.82 -8.72 1.80
CA MET A 14 -26.25 -7.86 2.87
C MET A 14 -25.39 -6.72 2.34
N LEU A 15 -24.73 -6.90 1.18
CA LEU A 15 -24.00 -5.84 0.44
C LEU A 15 -24.90 -5.11 -0.57
N SER A 16 -26.09 -5.64 -0.83
CA SER A 16 -27.00 -5.24 -1.88
C SER A 16 -27.46 -3.77 -1.87
N PRO A 17 -27.54 -3.04 -0.74
CA PRO A 17 -27.94 -1.64 -0.82
C PRO A 17 -26.96 -0.80 -1.65
N ASN A 18 -25.67 -0.91 -1.39
CA ASN A 18 -24.65 0.02 -1.89
C ASN A 18 -23.75 -0.55 -2.98
N TYR A 19 -23.66 -1.88 -3.11
CA TYR A 19 -22.74 -2.53 -4.05
C TYR A 19 -23.44 -3.59 -4.91
N LYS A 20 -23.04 -3.64 -6.19
CA LYS A 20 -23.40 -4.72 -7.11
C LYS A 20 -22.17 -5.59 -7.33
N LEU A 21 -22.19 -6.81 -6.78
CA LEU A 21 -21.08 -7.75 -6.93
C LEU A 21 -20.94 -8.24 -8.36
N GLY A 22 -19.71 -8.32 -8.85
CA GLY A 22 -19.31 -8.85 -10.14
C GLY A 22 -18.49 -10.14 -10.02
N LYS A 23 -17.57 -10.32 -10.97
CA LYS A 23 -16.69 -11.50 -11.05
C LYS A 23 -15.70 -11.57 -9.89
N THR A 24 -15.23 -12.78 -9.58
CA THR A 24 -14.09 -13.01 -8.69
C THR A 24 -12.82 -12.53 -9.36
N LEU A 25 -12.04 -11.73 -8.64
CA LEU A 25 -10.72 -11.24 -9.07
C LEU A 25 -9.61 -12.18 -8.63
N GLY A 26 -9.75 -12.81 -7.47
CA GLY A 26 -8.75 -13.73 -6.93
C GLY A 26 -9.10 -14.22 -5.53
N TYR A 27 -8.19 -14.99 -4.95
CA TYR A 27 -8.27 -15.49 -3.59
C TYR A 27 -7.06 -14.99 -2.80
N GLY A 28 -7.30 -14.19 -1.78
CA GLY A 28 -6.25 -13.72 -0.86
C GLY A 28 -6.09 -14.65 0.34
N SER A 29 -5.13 -14.32 1.19
CA SER A 29 -4.76 -15.10 2.40
C SER A 29 -5.94 -15.39 3.35
N PHE A 30 -7.02 -14.60 3.30
CA PHE A 30 -8.14 -14.68 4.26
C PHE A 30 -9.51 -14.81 3.60
N GLY A 31 -9.60 -14.85 2.26
CA GLY A 31 -10.89 -14.96 1.58
C GLY A 31 -10.87 -14.61 0.11
N GLU A 32 -12.06 -14.57 -0.49
CA GLU A 32 -12.29 -14.26 -1.89
C GLU A 32 -12.30 -12.76 -2.12
N VAL A 33 -11.71 -12.30 -3.24
CA VAL A 33 -11.78 -10.90 -3.69
C VAL A 33 -12.65 -10.81 -4.92
N LYS A 34 -13.67 -9.96 -4.88
CA LYS A 34 -14.60 -9.72 -5.99
C LYS A 34 -14.52 -8.29 -6.51
N LEU A 35 -14.68 -8.16 -7.81
CA LEU A 35 -15.04 -6.88 -8.42
C LEU A 35 -16.45 -6.50 -7.97
N ALA A 36 -16.68 -5.23 -7.68
CA ALA A 36 -18.01 -4.70 -7.43
C ALA A 36 -18.14 -3.29 -8.00
N GLU A 37 -19.39 -2.88 -8.26
CA GLU A 37 -19.75 -1.52 -8.65
C GLU A 37 -20.43 -0.84 -7.47
N HIS A 38 -19.94 0.32 -7.06
CA HIS A 38 -20.61 1.16 -6.07
C HIS A 38 -21.81 1.86 -6.72
N LYS A 39 -23.04 1.47 -6.35
CA LYS A 39 -24.28 1.85 -7.05
C LYS A 39 -24.51 3.35 -7.17
N LEU A 40 -24.13 4.10 -6.15
CA LEU A 40 -24.34 5.55 -6.11
C LEU A 40 -23.41 6.32 -7.07
N THR A 41 -22.14 5.89 -7.17
CA THR A 41 -21.12 6.58 -8.01
C THR A 41 -20.85 5.89 -9.33
N GLY A 42 -21.31 4.65 -9.53
CA GLY A 42 -20.99 3.81 -10.69
C GLY A 42 -19.52 3.35 -10.74
N LEU A 43 -18.72 3.67 -9.72
CA LEU A 43 -17.29 3.34 -9.70
C LEU A 43 -17.03 1.90 -9.28
N HIS A 44 -15.99 1.30 -9.89
CA HIS A 44 -15.57 -0.05 -9.58
C HIS A 44 -14.67 -0.08 -8.34
N VAL A 45 -14.89 -1.09 -7.50
CA VAL A 45 -14.13 -1.38 -6.28
C VAL A 45 -13.77 -2.86 -6.22
N ALA A 46 -12.76 -3.20 -5.44
CA ALA A 46 -12.45 -4.58 -5.05
C ALA A 46 -13.00 -4.83 -3.65
N ILE A 47 -13.74 -5.92 -3.45
CA ILE A 47 -14.28 -6.30 -2.14
C ILE A 47 -13.67 -7.62 -1.73
N LYS A 48 -12.84 -7.59 -0.67
CA LYS A 48 -12.29 -8.78 0.00
C LYS A 48 -13.31 -9.29 1.02
N ILE A 49 -13.76 -10.51 0.86
CA ILE A 49 -14.80 -11.14 1.65
C ILE A 49 -14.14 -12.12 2.62
N LEU A 50 -14.18 -11.79 3.91
CA LEU A 50 -13.54 -12.55 4.97
C LEU A 50 -14.61 -13.32 5.77
N ASN A 51 -14.58 -14.65 5.74
CA ASN A 51 -15.53 -15.46 6.50
C ASN A 51 -15.09 -15.57 7.97
N ARG A 52 -15.91 -15.08 8.91
CA ARG A 52 -15.60 -15.06 10.35
C ARG A 52 -15.39 -16.45 10.93
N HIS A 53 -16.18 -17.44 10.49
CA HIS A 53 -16.06 -18.80 10.98
C HIS A 53 -14.73 -19.43 10.57
N GLU A 54 -14.37 -19.31 9.29
CA GLU A 54 -13.11 -19.82 8.77
C GLU A 54 -11.90 -19.12 9.40
N MET A 55 -11.94 -17.77 9.53
CA MET A 55 -10.88 -17.02 10.21
C MET A 55 -10.69 -17.46 11.66
N LYS A 56 -11.79 -17.66 12.40
CA LYS A 56 -11.74 -18.13 13.78
C LYS A 56 -11.17 -19.54 13.88
N LYS A 57 -11.59 -20.43 12.98
CA LYS A 57 -11.10 -21.82 12.92
C LYS A 57 -9.59 -21.87 12.65
N GLN A 58 -9.08 -20.97 11.83
CA GLN A 58 -7.66 -20.88 11.44
C GLN A 58 -6.83 -19.98 12.38
N GLY A 59 -7.41 -19.36 13.39
CA GLY A 59 -6.72 -18.40 14.28
C GLY A 59 -6.22 -17.13 13.58
N MET A 60 -6.89 -16.72 12.48
CA MET A 60 -6.44 -15.62 11.61
C MET A 60 -7.17 -14.29 11.87
N GLU A 61 -8.10 -14.25 12.82
CA GLU A 61 -8.93 -13.07 13.08
C GLU A 61 -8.11 -11.84 13.48
N GLU A 62 -7.12 -12.01 14.35
CA GLU A 62 -6.25 -10.91 14.77
C GLU A 62 -5.39 -10.34 13.61
N LYS A 63 -4.92 -11.24 12.73
CA LYS A 63 -4.16 -10.81 11.54
C LYS A 63 -5.04 -9.98 10.60
N ALA A 64 -6.26 -10.44 10.31
CA ALA A 64 -7.19 -9.71 9.46
C ALA A 64 -7.58 -8.35 10.07
N ARG A 65 -7.83 -8.28 11.38
CA ARG A 65 -8.09 -7.01 12.07
C ARG A 65 -6.88 -6.07 12.04
N ARG A 66 -5.66 -6.60 12.15
CA ARG A 66 -4.43 -5.82 12.04
C ARG A 66 -4.25 -5.25 10.62
N GLU A 67 -4.45 -6.06 9.58
CA GLU A 67 -4.41 -5.62 8.17
C GLU A 67 -5.40 -4.47 7.94
N ILE A 68 -6.64 -4.63 8.36
CA ILE A 68 -7.68 -3.60 8.26
C ILE A 68 -7.25 -2.32 9.01
N LYS A 69 -6.69 -2.45 10.22
CA LYS A 69 -6.21 -1.31 11.02
C LYS A 69 -5.08 -0.56 10.29
N ILE A 70 -4.13 -1.29 9.73
CA ILE A 70 -3.02 -0.71 8.97
C ILE A 70 -3.55 0.03 7.74
N LEU A 71 -4.41 -0.61 6.94
CA LEU A 71 -5.00 0.02 5.75
C LEU A 71 -5.80 1.29 6.07
N LYS A 72 -6.47 1.34 7.24
CA LYS A 72 -7.17 2.55 7.70
C LYS A 72 -6.22 3.72 8.01
N MET A 73 -4.97 3.44 8.37
CA MET A 73 -3.97 4.47 8.68
C MET A 73 -3.28 5.00 7.42
N LEU A 74 -3.21 4.20 6.37
CA LEU A 74 -2.40 4.49 5.19
C LEU A 74 -3.27 5.13 4.10
N MET A 75 -2.99 6.40 3.80
CA MET A 75 -3.64 7.18 2.73
C MET A 75 -2.56 7.78 1.84
N HIS A 76 -2.20 7.07 0.78
CA HIS A 76 -1.15 7.47 -0.15
C HIS A 76 -1.47 7.07 -1.59
N PRO A 77 -1.12 7.86 -2.61
CA PRO A 77 -1.39 7.56 -4.02
C PRO A 77 -0.90 6.19 -4.49
N HIS A 78 0.20 5.71 -3.94
CA HIS A 78 0.83 4.43 -4.31
C HIS A 78 0.61 3.32 -3.26
N ILE A 79 -0.46 3.43 -2.48
CA ILE A 79 -0.94 2.38 -1.57
C ILE A 79 -2.41 2.12 -1.88
N ILE A 80 -2.81 0.85 -1.91
CA ILE A 80 -4.22 0.48 -2.09
C ILE A 80 -5.10 1.19 -1.07
N ARG A 81 -6.12 1.91 -1.55
CA ARG A 81 -7.05 2.64 -0.71
C ARG A 81 -8.08 1.72 -0.09
N LEU A 82 -8.27 1.81 1.21
CA LEU A 82 -9.43 1.26 1.90
C LEU A 82 -10.54 2.31 1.95
N TYR A 83 -11.71 1.99 1.39
CA TYR A 83 -12.88 2.90 1.41
C TYR A 83 -13.76 2.67 2.64
N GLU A 84 -14.16 1.43 2.88
CA GLU A 84 -14.96 1.08 4.05
C GLU A 84 -14.81 -0.39 4.45
N VAL A 85 -15.28 -0.71 5.66
CA VAL A 85 -15.37 -2.06 6.19
C VAL A 85 -16.80 -2.30 6.66
N ILE A 86 -17.46 -3.29 6.06
CA ILE A 86 -18.82 -3.67 6.41
C ILE A 86 -18.75 -4.98 7.20
N GLU A 87 -19.17 -4.92 8.47
CA GLU A 87 -19.15 -6.08 9.35
C GLU A 87 -20.56 -6.68 9.50
N THR A 88 -20.67 -7.98 9.30
CA THR A 88 -21.89 -8.76 9.55
C THR A 88 -21.62 -9.84 10.59
N SER A 89 -22.64 -10.60 10.95
CA SER A 89 -22.50 -11.76 11.87
C SER A 89 -21.66 -12.88 11.29
N SER A 90 -21.62 -13.05 9.95
CA SER A 90 -20.95 -14.16 9.26
C SER A 90 -19.67 -13.75 8.54
N ASP A 91 -19.58 -12.52 8.06
CA ASP A 91 -18.52 -12.07 7.17
C ASP A 91 -18.08 -10.64 7.50
N ILE A 92 -16.84 -10.29 7.11
CA ILE A 92 -16.32 -8.93 7.05
C ILE A 92 -16.02 -8.63 5.58
N PHE A 93 -16.56 -7.54 5.06
CA PHE A 93 -16.33 -7.06 3.70
C PHE A 93 -15.39 -5.85 3.76
N VAL A 94 -14.23 -5.98 3.14
CA VAL A 94 -13.23 -4.92 3.06
C VAL A 94 -13.31 -4.33 1.66
N VAL A 95 -13.86 -3.11 1.56
CA VAL A 95 -14.05 -2.42 0.29
C VAL A 95 -12.81 -1.57 -0.01
N MET A 96 -12.16 -1.87 -1.12
CA MET A 96 -10.87 -1.30 -1.49
C MET A 96 -10.86 -0.78 -2.92
N GLU A 97 -9.86 0.00 -3.23
CA GLU A 97 -9.52 0.44 -4.58
C GLU A 97 -9.36 -0.76 -5.53
N TYR A 98 -9.92 -0.62 -6.74
CA TYR A 98 -9.75 -1.60 -7.80
C TYR A 98 -8.60 -1.22 -8.72
N ALA A 99 -7.53 -1.99 -8.70
CA ALA A 99 -6.39 -1.89 -9.59
C ALA A 99 -6.69 -2.68 -10.89
N LYS A 100 -7.00 -1.98 -11.99
CA LYS A 100 -7.57 -2.57 -13.20
C LYS A 100 -6.59 -3.42 -13.99
N CYS A 101 -5.28 -3.06 -13.95
CA CYS A 101 -4.25 -3.71 -14.78
C CYS A 101 -3.54 -4.87 -14.08
N GLY A 102 -4.06 -5.36 -12.93
CA GLY A 102 -3.54 -6.56 -12.27
C GLY A 102 -2.21 -6.33 -11.55
N GLU A 103 -1.39 -7.36 -11.50
CA GLU A 103 -0.14 -7.40 -10.76
C GLU A 103 1.04 -6.92 -11.63
N LEU A 104 1.98 -6.18 -11.03
CA LEU A 104 3.25 -5.83 -11.70
C LEU A 104 4.04 -7.08 -12.11
N PHE A 105 3.84 -8.19 -11.41
CA PHE A 105 4.42 -9.49 -11.77
C PHE A 105 4.01 -9.94 -13.17
N GLU A 106 2.70 -9.93 -13.48
CA GLU A 106 2.17 -10.29 -14.80
C GLU A 106 2.72 -9.37 -15.89
N TYR A 107 2.81 -8.06 -15.58
CA TYR A 107 3.36 -7.07 -16.49
C TYR A 107 4.83 -7.33 -16.84
N ILE A 108 5.65 -7.72 -15.83
CA ILE A 108 7.05 -8.10 -16.06
C ILE A 108 7.14 -9.39 -16.89
N LEU A 109 6.28 -10.37 -16.62
CA LEU A 109 6.27 -11.63 -17.37
C LEU A 109 5.92 -11.42 -18.86
N GLU A 110 4.96 -10.53 -19.14
CA GLU A 110 4.53 -10.23 -20.51
C GLU A 110 5.60 -9.47 -21.29
N LYS A 111 6.21 -8.45 -20.68
CA LYS A 111 7.23 -7.61 -21.33
C LYS A 111 8.65 -8.20 -21.30
N GLY A 112 8.93 -9.11 -20.37
CA GLY A 112 10.27 -9.52 -20.01
C GLY A 112 10.96 -8.45 -19.14
N ARG A 113 12.16 -8.02 -19.51
CA ARG A 113 12.83 -6.90 -18.84
C ARG A 113 12.23 -5.56 -19.29
N LEU A 114 12.19 -4.59 -18.38
CA LEU A 114 11.74 -3.23 -18.69
C LEU A 114 12.92 -2.33 -19.10
N GLU A 115 12.63 -1.32 -19.90
CA GLU A 115 13.58 -0.24 -20.15
C GLU A 115 13.85 0.54 -18.84
N GLU A 116 15.06 1.09 -18.70
CA GLU A 116 15.52 1.65 -17.44
C GLU A 116 14.64 2.80 -16.92
N ASP A 117 14.11 3.65 -17.80
CA ASP A 117 13.23 4.75 -17.40
C ASP A 117 11.86 4.26 -16.94
N GLU A 118 11.32 3.23 -17.55
CA GLU A 118 10.07 2.60 -17.12
C GLU A 118 10.24 1.90 -15.77
N ALA A 119 11.31 1.11 -15.61
CA ALA A 119 11.66 0.46 -14.35
C ALA A 119 11.85 1.49 -13.22
N ARG A 120 12.54 2.60 -13.52
CA ARG A 120 12.75 3.72 -12.58
C ARG A 120 11.43 4.34 -12.15
N SER A 121 10.50 4.57 -13.08
CA SER A 121 9.18 5.13 -12.76
C SER A 121 8.41 4.23 -11.79
N PHE A 122 8.32 2.92 -12.04
CA PHE A 122 7.68 1.98 -11.11
C PHE A 122 8.39 1.94 -9.75
N PHE A 123 9.71 1.97 -9.77
CA PHE A 123 10.51 1.96 -8.56
C PHE A 123 10.34 3.23 -7.72
N GLN A 124 10.35 4.41 -8.33
CA GLN A 124 10.10 5.69 -7.65
C GLN A 124 8.74 5.72 -6.96
N GLN A 125 7.70 5.20 -7.62
CA GLN A 125 6.35 5.09 -7.06
C GLN A 125 6.30 4.12 -5.88
N THR A 126 6.94 2.96 -6.01
CA THR A 126 7.04 1.95 -4.95
C THR A 126 7.74 2.53 -3.72
N ILE A 127 8.87 3.18 -3.90
CA ILE A 127 9.64 3.82 -2.82
C ILE A 127 8.82 4.92 -2.13
N SER A 128 8.05 5.71 -2.88
CA SER A 128 7.19 6.76 -2.30
C SER A 128 6.11 6.17 -1.38
N GLY A 129 5.41 5.12 -1.84
CA GLY A 129 4.42 4.43 -1.01
C GLY A 129 5.05 3.76 0.21
N LEU A 130 6.20 3.12 0.04
CA LEU A 130 6.92 2.44 1.12
C LEU A 130 7.46 3.43 2.16
N GLU A 131 8.04 4.56 1.74
CA GLU A 131 8.46 5.62 2.66
C GLU A 131 7.29 6.11 3.52
N PHE A 132 6.10 6.26 2.92
CA PHE A 132 4.91 6.63 3.67
C PHE A 132 4.52 5.55 4.70
N CYS A 133 4.63 4.26 4.36
CA CYS A 133 4.44 3.17 5.33
C CYS A 133 5.40 3.30 6.51
N HIS A 134 6.70 3.44 6.23
CA HIS A 134 7.75 3.51 7.26
C HIS A 134 7.58 4.75 8.16
N ARG A 135 7.22 5.91 7.62
CA ARG A 135 6.89 7.12 8.40
C ARG A 135 5.68 6.94 9.32
N ASN A 136 4.75 6.07 8.94
CA ASN A 136 3.61 5.69 9.78
C ASN A 136 3.90 4.46 10.65
N MET A 137 5.19 4.13 10.85
CA MET A 137 5.66 3.01 11.66
C MET A 137 5.15 1.64 11.18
N VAL A 138 4.84 1.49 9.89
CA VAL A 138 4.39 0.24 9.27
C VAL A 138 5.50 -0.35 8.42
N VAL A 139 5.84 -1.61 8.66
CA VAL A 139 6.74 -2.43 7.84
C VAL A 139 5.88 -3.42 7.05
N HIS A 140 6.11 -3.53 5.75
CA HIS A 140 5.32 -4.39 4.86
C HIS A 140 5.67 -5.88 5.01
N ARG A 141 6.95 -6.22 4.94
CA ARG A 141 7.56 -7.56 5.16
C ARG A 141 7.24 -8.63 4.09
N ASP A 142 6.45 -8.32 3.09
CA ASP A 142 6.15 -9.19 1.96
C ASP A 142 6.06 -8.40 0.63
N LEU A 143 7.00 -7.46 0.44
CA LEU A 143 7.09 -6.74 -0.83
C LEU A 143 7.61 -7.68 -1.92
N LYS A 144 6.83 -7.78 -2.99
CA LYS A 144 7.11 -8.56 -4.21
C LYS A 144 6.22 -8.04 -5.35
N PRO A 145 6.53 -8.31 -6.61
CA PRO A 145 5.76 -7.79 -7.74
C PRO A 145 4.29 -8.22 -7.76
N GLU A 146 3.94 -9.36 -7.13
CA GLU A 146 2.56 -9.83 -6.96
C GLU A 146 1.75 -8.93 -6.02
N ASN A 147 2.42 -8.25 -5.07
CA ASN A 147 1.81 -7.31 -4.12
C ASN A 147 1.89 -5.85 -4.57
N LEU A 148 2.41 -5.60 -5.77
CA LEU A 148 2.41 -4.31 -6.45
C LEU A 148 1.39 -4.36 -7.59
N LEU A 149 0.21 -3.79 -7.34
CA LEU A 149 -0.87 -3.76 -8.33
C LEU A 149 -0.74 -2.52 -9.21
N LEU A 150 -1.31 -2.59 -10.42
CA LEU A 150 -1.31 -1.50 -11.38
C LEU A 150 -2.73 -0.99 -11.61
N ASP A 151 -2.93 0.33 -11.50
CA ASP A 151 -4.19 0.97 -11.85
C ASP A 151 -4.37 1.07 -13.39
N SER A 152 -5.45 1.72 -13.86
CA SER A 152 -5.75 1.86 -15.28
C SER A 152 -4.73 2.67 -16.09
N LYS A 153 -3.82 3.39 -15.43
CA LYS A 153 -2.73 4.17 -16.02
C LYS A 153 -1.35 3.59 -15.71
N HIS A 154 -1.31 2.35 -15.23
CA HIS A 154 -0.11 1.65 -14.79
C HIS A 154 0.62 2.33 -13.62
N ASN A 155 -0.10 3.09 -12.76
CA ASN A 155 0.50 3.54 -11.51
C ASN A 155 0.52 2.41 -10.49
N VAL A 156 1.63 2.31 -9.75
CA VAL A 156 1.83 1.31 -8.71
C VAL A 156 0.93 1.57 -7.49
N LYS A 157 0.35 0.49 -6.96
CA LYS A 157 -0.42 0.44 -5.73
C LYS A 157 0.11 -0.69 -4.85
N ILE A 158 0.79 -0.38 -3.76
CA ILE A 158 1.22 -1.39 -2.78
C ILE A 158 -0.01 -1.99 -2.12
N ALA A 159 -0.11 -3.32 -2.15
CA ALA A 159 -1.25 -4.09 -1.65
C ALA A 159 -0.80 -5.23 -0.73
N ASP A 160 -1.74 -5.94 -0.13
CA ASP A 160 -1.57 -7.10 0.77
C ASP A 160 -0.71 -6.81 2.00
N PHE A 161 -1.29 -6.12 2.97
CA PHE A 161 -0.70 -5.85 4.29
C PHE A 161 -0.89 -7.00 5.30
N GLY A 162 -1.24 -8.21 4.85
CA GLY A 162 -1.52 -9.38 5.68
C GLY A 162 -0.34 -9.87 6.52
N LEU A 163 0.90 -9.61 6.09
CA LEU A 163 2.12 -9.89 6.85
C LEU A 163 2.74 -8.66 7.50
N SER A 164 2.15 -7.48 7.31
CA SER A 164 2.67 -6.23 7.83
C SER A 164 2.59 -6.13 9.35
N ASN A 165 3.42 -5.29 9.93
CA ASN A 165 3.42 -5.02 11.36
C ASN A 165 3.63 -3.54 11.64
N ILE A 166 3.11 -3.11 12.80
CA ILE A 166 3.36 -1.78 13.35
C ILE A 166 4.62 -1.87 14.20
N MET A 167 5.61 -1.03 13.88
CA MET A 167 6.85 -0.92 14.66
C MET A 167 6.56 -0.24 16.01
N GLN A 168 7.33 -0.61 17.02
CA GLN A 168 7.32 0.04 18.33
C GLN A 168 8.76 0.33 18.71
N ASP A 169 9.02 1.52 19.22
CA ASP A 169 10.34 1.94 19.62
C ASP A 169 10.93 0.96 20.66
N GLY A 170 12.19 0.55 20.43
CA GLY A 170 12.89 -0.42 21.28
C GLY A 170 12.47 -1.89 21.10
N HIS A 171 11.53 -2.20 20.20
CA HIS A 171 11.09 -3.57 19.92
C HIS A 171 11.59 -4.07 18.56
N PHE A 172 12.25 -5.23 18.57
CA PHE A 172 12.70 -5.90 17.35
C PHE A 172 11.70 -6.98 16.91
N LEU A 173 11.62 -7.19 15.60
CA LEU A 173 10.80 -8.23 14.98
C LEU A 173 11.60 -9.53 14.86
N LYS A 174 10.94 -10.69 14.98
CA LYS A 174 11.58 -12.02 14.88
C LYS A 174 10.83 -12.97 13.95
N THR A 175 9.70 -12.54 13.38
CA THR A 175 8.85 -13.42 12.59
C THR A 175 9.47 -13.71 11.23
N ASN A 176 9.63 -14.99 10.89
CA ASN A 176 9.97 -15.41 9.53
C ASN A 176 8.69 -15.40 8.69
N CYS A 177 8.62 -14.54 7.69
CA CYS A 177 7.47 -14.36 6.80
C CYS A 177 7.93 -13.87 5.42
N GLY A 178 7.04 -13.98 4.42
CA GLY A 178 7.30 -13.55 3.04
C GLY A 178 7.82 -14.68 2.13
N SER A 179 7.94 -14.35 0.85
CA SER A 179 8.46 -15.23 -0.19
C SER A 179 10.00 -15.29 -0.12
N TYR A 180 10.60 -16.48 -0.13
CA TYR A 180 12.05 -16.65 0.06
C TYR A 180 12.90 -15.79 -0.86
N ASN A 181 12.55 -15.72 -2.14
CA ASN A 181 13.33 -14.98 -3.14
C ASN A 181 13.43 -13.48 -2.86
N TYR A 182 12.46 -12.91 -2.12
CA TYR A 182 12.40 -11.49 -1.77
C TYR A 182 12.78 -11.22 -0.32
N ALA A 183 12.91 -12.28 0.51
CA ALA A 183 13.19 -12.14 1.95
C ALA A 183 14.65 -11.79 2.22
N ALA A 184 14.86 -10.83 3.12
CA ALA A 184 16.20 -10.41 3.53
C ALA A 184 16.97 -11.51 4.30
N PRO A 185 18.32 -11.54 4.22
CA PRO A 185 19.15 -12.56 4.89
C PRO A 185 18.90 -12.67 6.39
N GLU A 186 18.70 -11.55 7.09
CA GLU A 186 18.41 -11.51 8.53
C GLU A 186 17.06 -12.14 8.88
N VAL A 187 16.05 -12.01 8.02
CA VAL A 187 14.75 -12.66 8.19
C VAL A 187 14.89 -14.17 8.05
N LEU A 188 15.59 -14.63 7.00
CA LEU A 188 15.84 -16.05 6.75
C LEU A 188 16.75 -16.69 7.83
N ALA A 189 17.61 -15.89 8.45
CA ALA A 189 18.44 -16.32 9.57
C ALA A 189 17.71 -16.29 10.93
N ARG A 190 16.43 -15.87 10.96
CA ARG A 190 15.63 -15.68 12.18
C ARG A 190 16.30 -14.77 13.21
N LYS A 191 17.08 -13.81 12.73
CA LYS A 191 17.68 -12.78 13.59
C LYS A 191 16.63 -11.73 13.96
N LEU A 192 16.92 -10.96 14.98
CA LEU A 192 16.15 -9.76 15.31
C LEU A 192 16.41 -8.68 14.26
N TYR A 193 15.39 -7.96 13.81
CA TYR A 193 15.49 -6.87 12.85
C TYR A 193 14.55 -5.72 13.22
N ALA A 194 14.91 -4.49 12.89
CA ALA A 194 14.12 -3.30 13.21
C ALA A 194 12.87 -3.18 12.30
N GLY A 195 13.05 -3.46 11.02
CA GLY A 195 11.93 -3.54 10.08
C GLY A 195 12.17 -2.90 8.72
N PRO A 196 12.40 -1.58 8.60
CA PRO A 196 12.53 -0.90 7.32
C PRO A 196 13.58 -1.50 6.39
N GLU A 197 14.68 -1.97 6.93
CA GLU A 197 15.80 -2.57 6.19
C GLU A 197 15.40 -3.83 5.41
N VAL A 198 14.42 -4.59 5.90
CA VAL A 198 13.97 -5.80 5.19
C VAL A 198 13.14 -5.46 3.96
N ASP A 199 12.32 -4.41 4.03
CA ASP A 199 11.57 -3.91 2.88
C ASP A 199 12.50 -3.29 1.82
N ILE A 200 13.58 -2.62 2.24
CA ILE A 200 14.61 -2.10 1.32
C ILE A 200 15.28 -3.23 0.55
N TRP A 201 15.63 -4.35 1.20
CA TRP A 201 16.13 -5.53 0.50
C TRP A 201 15.15 -6.02 -0.55
N SER A 202 13.87 -6.20 -0.19
CA SER A 202 12.82 -6.63 -1.11
C SER A 202 12.68 -5.69 -2.31
N CYS A 203 12.75 -4.37 -2.08
CA CYS A 203 12.78 -3.37 -3.15
C CYS A 203 14.01 -3.51 -4.07
N GLY A 204 15.16 -3.88 -3.54
CA GLY A 204 16.37 -4.18 -4.33
C GLY A 204 16.17 -5.39 -5.25
N VAL A 205 15.53 -6.46 -4.74
CA VAL A 205 15.15 -7.63 -5.54
C VAL A 205 14.15 -7.26 -6.63
N ILE A 206 13.13 -6.45 -6.30
CA ILE A 206 12.13 -5.94 -7.26
C ILE A 206 12.82 -5.12 -8.36
N LEU A 207 13.69 -4.17 -8.00
CA LEU A 207 14.41 -3.36 -8.97
C LEU A 207 15.25 -4.21 -9.92
N TYR A 208 15.94 -5.22 -9.40
CA TYR A 208 16.66 -6.17 -10.22
C TYR A 208 15.71 -6.91 -11.19
N ALA A 209 14.57 -7.41 -10.69
CA ALA A 209 13.60 -8.11 -11.51
C ALA A 209 13.00 -7.21 -12.63
N LEU A 210 12.72 -5.95 -12.34
CA LEU A 210 12.26 -4.97 -13.35
C LEU A 210 13.28 -4.79 -14.48
N LEU A 211 14.55 -4.64 -14.14
CA LEU A 211 15.62 -4.34 -15.09
C LEU A 211 16.17 -5.57 -15.80
N CYS A 212 16.06 -6.77 -15.20
CA CYS A 212 16.66 -7.97 -15.72
C CYS A 212 15.64 -9.00 -16.26
N GLY A 213 14.35 -8.88 -15.89
CA GLY A 213 13.32 -9.86 -16.21
C GLY A 213 13.51 -11.20 -15.50
N SER A 214 14.41 -11.27 -14.52
CA SER A 214 14.74 -12.46 -13.75
C SER A 214 15.11 -12.07 -12.32
N LEU A 215 15.08 -13.03 -11.39
CA LEU A 215 15.45 -12.81 -10.00
C LEU A 215 16.97 -12.78 -9.79
N PRO A 216 17.50 -11.96 -8.85
CA PRO A 216 18.93 -12.00 -8.51
C PRO A 216 19.30 -13.29 -7.78
N PHE A 217 18.38 -13.84 -7.03
CA PHE A 217 18.54 -15.08 -6.28
C PHE A 217 17.47 -16.06 -6.73
N ASP A 218 17.90 -17.11 -7.40
CA ASP A 218 17.06 -18.21 -7.84
C ASP A 218 17.84 -19.50 -7.85
N ASP A 219 17.20 -20.61 -7.48
CA ASP A 219 17.79 -21.96 -7.51
C ASP A 219 16.68 -23.00 -7.30
N GLU A 220 16.75 -24.12 -8.00
CA GLU A 220 15.81 -25.24 -7.82
C GLU A 220 15.90 -25.86 -6.41
N SER A 221 17.07 -25.75 -5.79
CA SER A 221 17.33 -26.23 -4.43
C SER A 221 17.16 -25.11 -3.41
N ILE A 222 16.17 -25.23 -2.53
CA ILE A 222 15.96 -24.26 -1.43
C ILE A 222 17.22 -24.04 -0.58
N PRO A 223 18.00 -25.06 -0.17
CA PRO A 223 19.26 -24.84 0.54
C PRO A 223 20.27 -23.99 -0.23
N ASN A 224 20.39 -24.20 -1.55
CA ASN A 224 21.26 -23.39 -2.40
C ASN A 224 20.74 -21.95 -2.53
N LEU A 225 19.44 -21.77 -2.74
CA LEU A 225 18.79 -20.43 -2.74
C LEU A 225 19.11 -19.68 -1.45
N LEU A 226 18.90 -20.32 -0.30
CA LEU A 226 19.19 -19.71 1.01
C LEU A 226 20.68 -19.39 1.19
N ARG A 227 21.60 -20.21 0.65
CA ARG A 227 23.03 -19.94 0.67
C ARG A 227 23.38 -18.73 -0.20
N LYS A 228 22.80 -18.62 -1.41
CA LYS A 228 22.99 -17.46 -2.29
C LYS A 228 22.51 -16.18 -1.62
N ILE A 229 21.31 -16.16 -1.05
CA ILE A 229 20.75 -14.99 -0.36
C ILE A 229 21.62 -14.59 0.84
N LYS A 230 21.97 -15.55 1.73
CA LYS A 230 22.80 -15.29 2.91
C LYS A 230 24.22 -14.81 2.58
N GLY A 231 24.73 -15.23 1.43
CA GLY A 231 26.05 -14.82 0.93
C GLY A 231 26.03 -13.57 0.06
N GLY A 232 24.86 -13.05 -0.32
CA GLY A 232 24.74 -11.98 -1.30
C GLY A 232 25.32 -12.36 -2.68
N ILE A 233 25.16 -13.63 -3.08
CA ILE A 233 25.78 -14.18 -4.29
C ILE A 233 24.79 -14.09 -5.43
N TYR A 234 24.97 -13.12 -6.31
CA TYR A 234 24.19 -12.92 -7.53
C TYR A 234 25.06 -12.28 -8.61
N SER A 235 24.61 -12.30 -9.86
CA SER A 235 25.31 -11.68 -10.99
C SER A 235 24.62 -10.38 -11.41
N ILE A 236 25.40 -9.39 -11.84
CA ILE A 236 24.88 -8.14 -12.41
C ILE A 236 25.17 -8.18 -13.92
N PRO A 237 24.12 -8.12 -14.77
CA PRO A 237 24.30 -8.07 -16.21
C PRO A 237 25.05 -6.81 -16.66
N ARG A 238 25.95 -6.96 -17.65
CA ARG A 238 26.80 -5.86 -18.15
C ARG A 238 26.03 -4.76 -18.88
N TYR A 239 24.78 -5.00 -19.28
CA TYR A 239 23.96 -4.00 -19.96
C TYR A 239 23.29 -3.00 -19.01
N LEU A 240 23.32 -3.24 -17.69
CA LEU A 240 22.80 -2.28 -16.73
C LEU A 240 23.70 -1.05 -16.65
N SER A 241 23.07 0.11 -16.48
CA SER A 241 23.84 1.35 -16.28
C SER A 241 24.64 1.30 -14.97
N PRO A 242 25.74 2.04 -14.87
CA PRO A 242 26.49 2.14 -13.62
C PRO A 242 25.64 2.60 -12.42
N GLY A 243 24.68 3.51 -12.65
CA GLY A 243 23.77 3.99 -11.62
C GLY A 243 22.78 2.93 -11.13
N ALA A 244 22.20 2.15 -12.04
CA ALA A 244 21.33 1.03 -11.69
C ALA A 244 22.11 -0.06 -10.93
N THR A 245 23.31 -0.37 -11.38
CA THR A 245 24.22 -1.33 -10.73
C THR A 245 24.56 -0.91 -9.30
N ASP A 246 24.93 0.35 -9.09
CA ASP A 246 25.26 0.90 -7.78
C ASP A 246 24.05 0.85 -6.83
N MET A 247 22.87 1.27 -7.30
CA MET A 247 21.61 1.22 -6.55
C MET A 247 21.30 -0.20 -6.07
N ILE A 248 21.26 -1.18 -6.98
CA ILE A 248 20.97 -2.58 -6.67
C ILE A 248 21.99 -3.11 -5.67
N SER A 249 23.28 -2.88 -5.88
CA SER A 249 24.35 -3.40 -5.02
C SER A 249 24.26 -2.88 -3.60
N LYS A 250 23.89 -1.62 -3.40
CA LYS A 250 23.74 -0.99 -2.09
C LYS A 250 22.46 -1.45 -1.38
N MET A 251 21.38 -1.74 -2.13
CA MET A 251 20.14 -2.26 -1.55
C MET A 251 20.24 -3.75 -1.21
N LEU A 252 20.97 -4.55 -1.99
CA LEU A 252 21.22 -5.97 -1.74
C LEU A 252 22.46 -6.23 -0.89
N MET A 253 22.81 -5.29 0.01
CA MET A 253 23.85 -5.47 1.01
C MET A 253 23.36 -6.42 2.11
N VAL A 254 24.12 -7.50 2.33
CA VAL A 254 23.75 -8.55 3.31
C VAL A 254 23.68 -8.00 4.73
N ASP A 255 24.64 -7.16 5.12
CA ASP A 255 24.64 -6.49 6.41
C ASP A 255 23.57 -5.37 6.43
N PRO A 256 22.49 -5.48 7.22
CA PRO A 256 21.42 -4.49 7.26
C PRO A 256 21.90 -3.10 7.72
N MET A 257 22.95 -3.02 8.52
CA MET A 257 23.54 -1.75 9.00
C MET A 257 24.32 -1.00 7.91
N ARG A 258 24.75 -1.71 6.87
CA ARG A 258 25.44 -1.15 5.70
C ARG A 258 24.55 -1.04 4.49
N ARG A 259 23.35 -1.62 4.56
CA ARG A 259 22.36 -1.53 3.51
C ARG A 259 21.84 -0.10 3.38
N MET A 260 21.70 0.37 2.15
CA MET A 260 21.15 1.69 1.84
C MET A 260 19.82 1.91 2.57
N ASN A 261 19.65 3.09 3.17
CA ASN A 261 18.42 3.49 3.86
C ASN A 261 17.52 4.37 2.95
N MET A 262 16.33 4.70 3.40
CA MET A 262 15.35 5.46 2.62
C MET A 262 15.87 6.86 2.20
N PRO A 263 16.48 7.69 3.08
CA PRO A 263 17.10 8.95 2.69
C PRO A 263 18.19 8.80 1.62
N GLU A 264 19.04 7.77 1.71
CA GLU A 264 20.10 7.51 0.73
C GLU A 264 19.53 7.11 -0.63
N ILE A 265 18.45 6.29 -0.66
CA ILE A 265 17.73 5.96 -1.89
C ILE A 265 17.20 7.24 -2.54
N ARG A 266 16.55 8.09 -1.77
CA ARG A 266 15.99 9.37 -2.25
C ARG A 266 17.03 10.31 -2.83
N GLN A 267 18.23 10.32 -2.28
CA GLN A 267 19.35 11.16 -2.73
C GLN A 267 20.17 10.53 -3.85
N HIS A 268 19.95 9.27 -4.18
CA HIS A 268 20.75 8.57 -5.17
C HIS A 268 20.55 9.17 -6.58
N PRO A 269 21.63 9.47 -7.34
CA PRO A 269 21.53 10.11 -8.66
C PRO A 269 20.62 9.35 -9.63
N TRP A 270 20.68 8.01 -9.64
CA TRP A 270 19.84 7.19 -10.48
C TRP A 270 18.35 7.35 -10.16
N PHE A 271 18.00 7.46 -8.87
CA PHE A 271 16.63 7.63 -8.41
C PHE A 271 16.08 9.03 -8.77
N GLN A 272 16.93 10.05 -8.78
CA GLN A 272 16.56 11.45 -9.02
C GLN A 272 16.24 11.73 -10.49
N VAL A 273 16.69 10.89 -11.44
CA VAL A 273 16.41 11.08 -12.86
C VAL A 273 14.92 11.01 -13.11
N HIS A 274 14.36 12.05 -13.75
CA HIS A 274 12.93 12.18 -14.07
C HIS A 274 11.98 11.95 -12.88
N LEU A 275 12.44 12.25 -11.64
CA LEU A 275 11.60 12.11 -10.46
C LEU A 275 10.41 13.08 -10.52
N PRO A 276 9.16 12.57 -10.56
CA PRO A 276 7.98 13.42 -10.62
C PRO A 276 7.82 14.32 -9.39
N ARG A 277 7.46 15.59 -9.59
CA ARG A 277 7.30 16.56 -8.49
C ARG A 277 6.29 16.10 -7.42
N TYR A 278 5.21 15.44 -7.83
CA TYR A 278 4.19 14.95 -6.89
C TYR A 278 4.71 13.88 -5.91
N LEU A 279 5.79 13.18 -6.24
CA LEU A 279 6.44 12.25 -5.32
C LEU A 279 7.32 12.97 -4.30
N ALA A 280 7.63 14.24 -4.54
CA ALA A 280 8.46 15.08 -3.68
C ALA A 280 7.64 16.04 -2.81
N VAL A 281 6.37 16.34 -3.16
CA VAL A 281 5.54 17.39 -2.55
C VAL A 281 4.10 16.89 -2.34
N PRO A 282 3.44 17.17 -1.18
CA PRO A 282 2.03 16.83 -0.97
C PRO A 282 1.11 17.56 -1.96
N LEU A 283 0.06 16.86 -2.40
CA LEU A 283 -0.87 17.32 -3.43
C LEU A 283 -1.77 18.48 -2.95
N PRO A 284 -2.05 19.49 -3.79
CA PRO A 284 -3.03 20.53 -3.49
C PRO A 284 -4.46 20.14 -3.87
N ASP A 285 -5.40 20.78 -3.26
CA ASP A 285 -6.86 20.99 -3.34
C ASP A 285 -7.77 20.30 -4.40
N THR A 286 -7.55 19.06 -4.75
CA THR A 286 -8.58 18.21 -5.39
C THR A 286 -9.74 17.88 -4.44
N MET A 287 -9.60 18.20 -3.17
CA MET A 287 -10.61 17.99 -2.13
C MET A 287 -11.91 18.76 -2.37
N GLN A 288 -11.86 19.97 -2.97
CA GLN A 288 -13.07 20.77 -3.19
C GLN A 288 -13.99 20.21 -4.26
N TYR A 289 -13.43 19.65 -5.32
CA TYR A 289 -14.25 19.06 -6.40
C TYR A 289 -15.01 17.82 -5.91
N ALA A 290 -14.33 16.88 -5.28
CA ALA A 290 -14.95 15.68 -4.74
C ALA A 290 -16.07 16.02 -3.74
N LYS A 291 -15.88 17.05 -2.90
CA LYS A 291 -16.93 17.55 -2.00
C LYS A 291 -18.16 18.05 -2.76
N LYS A 292 -17.98 18.84 -3.83
CA LYS A 292 -19.08 19.35 -4.67
C LYS A 292 -19.88 18.22 -5.31
N GLU A 293 -19.21 17.20 -5.84
CA GLU A 293 -19.87 16.05 -6.46
C GLU A 293 -20.68 15.24 -5.42
N VAL A 294 -20.13 15.01 -4.23
CA VAL A 294 -20.87 14.31 -3.16
C VAL A 294 -22.12 15.10 -2.73
N VAL A 295 -22.03 16.43 -2.64
CA VAL A 295 -23.21 17.28 -2.35
C VAL A 295 -24.25 17.17 -3.47
N LYS A 296 -23.85 17.08 -4.75
CA LYS A 296 -24.78 16.83 -5.86
C LYS A 296 -25.48 15.47 -5.77
N LEU A 297 -24.83 14.48 -5.14
CA LEU A 297 -25.45 13.17 -4.86
C LEU A 297 -26.47 13.21 -3.70
N GLY A 298 -26.69 14.40 -3.09
CA GLY A 298 -27.72 14.62 -2.08
C GLY A 298 -27.24 14.61 -0.63
N PHE A 299 -25.91 14.54 -0.36
CA PHE A 299 -25.37 14.56 0.98
C PHE A 299 -25.16 15.99 1.51
N ASP A 300 -25.35 16.19 2.83
CA ASP A 300 -25.08 17.47 3.47
C ASP A 300 -23.58 17.78 3.53
N GLY A 301 -23.17 18.95 3.02
CA GLY A 301 -21.77 19.34 2.89
C GLY A 301 -21.07 19.60 4.22
N LYS A 302 -21.81 20.00 5.28
CA LYS A 302 -21.23 20.20 6.63
C LYS A 302 -20.99 18.88 7.30
N GLN A 303 -21.96 17.98 7.26
CA GLN A 303 -21.85 16.61 7.79
C GLN A 303 -20.77 15.82 7.09
N LEU A 304 -20.62 15.97 5.76
CA LEU A 304 -19.51 15.38 4.99
C LEU A 304 -18.16 15.90 5.49
N THR A 305 -18.02 17.21 5.68
CA THR A 305 -16.77 17.81 6.16
C THR A 305 -16.39 17.30 7.54
N GLU A 306 -17.34 17.20 8.45
CA GLU A 306 -17.14 16.63 9.78
C GLU A 306 -16.72 15.16 9.71
N SER A 307 -17.41 14.37 8.87
CA SER A 307 -17.06 12.95 8.66
C SER A 307 -15.64 12.77 8.14
N ILE A 308 -15.18 13.63 7.23
CA ILE A 308 -13.79 13.59 6.72
C ILE A 308 -12.79 13.95 7.80
N ILE A 309 -13.03 15.02 8.57
CA ILE A 309 -12.14 15.48 9.65
C ILE A 309 -12.03 14.43 10.75
N CYS A 310 -13.17 13.86 11.17
CA CYS A 310 -13.24 12.84 12.22
C CYS A 310 -12.87 11.41 11.71
N ARG A 311 -12.52 11.26 10.43
CA ARG A 311 -12.23 9.97 9.79
C ARG A 311 -13.34 8.93 9.97
N MET A 312 -14.60 9.38 10.00
CA MET A 312 -15.76 8.51 10.10
C MET A 312 -16.00 7.83 8.75
N GLN A 313 -16.25 6.52 8.78
CA GLN A 313 -16.64 5.75 7.60
C GLN A 313 -18.18 5.71 7.52
N ASN A 314 -18.75 6.45 6.57
CA ASN A 314 -20.16 6.46 6.23
C ASN A 314 -20.34 6.61 4.71
N GLU A 315 -21.54 6.49 4.19
CA GLU A 315 -21.83 6.55 2.76
C GLU A 315 -21.29 7.82 2.08
N ALA A 316 -21.40 8.97 2.74
CA ALA A 316 -20.89 10.24 2.22
C ALA A 316 -19.36 10.27 2.14
N SER A 317 -18.66 9.80 3.17
CA SER A 317 -17.20 9.76 3.19
C SER A 317 -16.64 8.72 2.22
N VAL A 318 -17.33 7.59 2.02
CA VAL A 318 -16.99 6.56 1.03
C VAL A 318 -17.14 7.11 -0.39
N ALA A 319 -18.28 7.73 -0.70
CA ALA A 319 -18.53 8.36 -2.00
C ALA A 319 -17.46 9.45 -2.27
N TYR A 320 -17.13 10.27 -1.27
CA TYR A 320 -16.09 11.30 -1.37
C TYR A 320 -14.73 10.71 -1.75
N HIS A 321 -14.28 9.68 -1.05
CA HIS A 321 -12.98 9.08 -1.33
C HIS A 321 -12.94 8.37 -2.68
N LEU A 322 -14.03 7.70 -3.08
CA LEU A 322 -14.14 7.10 -4.41
C LEU A 322 -14.04 8.15 -5.53
N LEU A 323 -14.79 9.25 -5.41
CA LEU A 323 -14.77 10.33 -6.39
C LEU A 323 -13.43 11.06 -6.43
N LEU A 324 -12.82 11.29 -5.26
CA LEU A 324 -11.51 11.90 -5.15
C LEU A 324 -10.44 11.06 -5.86
N ASP A 325 -10.38 9.76 -5.59
CA ASP A 325 -9.41 8.86 -6.20
C ASP A 325 -9.66 8.69 -7.71
N HIS A 326 -10.95 8.69 -8.14
CA HIS A 326 -11.29 8.68 -9.56
C HIS A 326 -10.78 9.93 -10.27
N GLN A 327 -11.00 11.10 -9.69
CA GLN A 327 -10.53 12.36 -10.25
C GLN A 327 -9.00 12.43 -10.35
N PHE A 328 -8.28 11.96 -9.32
CA PHE A 328 -6.82 11.86 -9.39
C PHE A 328 -6.35 10.98 -10.55
N ARG A 329 -7.07 9.91 -10.84
CA ARG A 329 -6.77 9.04 -11.98
C ARG A 329 -7.08 9.70 -13.33
N ASP A 330 -8.17 10.45 -13.43
CA ASP A 330 -8.63 11.05 -14.70
C ASP A 330 -7.86 12.31 -15.10
N SER A 331 -7.43 13.13 -14.15
CA SER A 331 -6.71 14.41 -14.39
C SER A 331 -5.26 14.25 -14.86
N ASN A 332 -4.96 13.24 -15.67
CA ASN A 332 -3.61 12.87 -16.18
C ASN A 332 -2.60 12.46 -15.12
N GLY A 333 -3.11 11.92 -14.07
CA GLY A 333 -2.30 11.32 -13.05
C GLY A 333 -1.62 12.35 -12.17
N TYR A 334 -0.88 11.81 -11.28
CA TYR A 334 0.00 12.51 -10.36
C TYR A 334 1.09 13.35 -11.06
N LEU A 335 1.16 13.33 -12.40
CA LEU A 335 2.21 13.94 -13.23
C LEU A 335 1.85 15.33 -13.78
N GLY A 336 0.58 15.79 -13.70
CA GLY A 336 0.10 16.98 -14.41
C GLY A 336 -0.33 18.17 -13.54
N ALA A 337 -0.21 18.10 -12.22
CA ALA A 337 -0.57 19.21 -11.35
C ALA A 337 0.54 20.26 -11.37
N GLU A 338 0.43 21.28 -12.20
CA GLU A 338 1.12 22.54 -11.98
C GLU A 338 0.68 23.08 -10.62
N ILE A 339 1.62 23.10 -9.67
CA ILE A 339 1.40 23.66 -8.35
C ILE A 339 1.38 25.18 -8.51
N GLN A 340 0.21 25.81 -8.52
CA GLN A 340 0.10 27.20 -8.13
C GLN A 340 0.44 27.27 -6.64
N GLU A 341 1.49 28.01 -6.32
CA GLU A 341 1.89 28.33 -4.94
C GLU A 341 0.77 29.12 -4.26
N THR A 342 -0.14 28.41 -3.63
CA THR A 342 -1.01 29.01 -2.63
C THR A 342 -0.46 28.58 -1.28
N THR A 343 0.14 29.53 -0.58
CA THR A 343 0.53 29.44 0.83
C THR A 343 -0.72 29.15 1.66
N VAL A 344 -1.03 27.89 1.87
CA VAL A 344 -2.05 27.49 2.83
C VAL A 344 -1.37 27.38 4.19
N CYS A 345 -1.50 28.42 4.99
CA CYS A 345 -1.27 28.35 6.42
C CYS A 345 -2.22 27.28 6.99
N LEU A 346 -1.74 26.08 7.21
CA LEU A 346 -2.43 25.07 7.99
C LEU A 346 -2.38 25.49 9.47
N SER A 347 -3.29 26.35 9.88
CA SER A 347 -3.65 26.51 11.28
C SER A 347 -4.40 25.25 11.70
N PHE A 348 -3.68 24.27 12.25
CA PHE A 348 -4.30 23.19 12.98
C PHE A 348 -4.94 23.75 14.26
N PRO A 349 -6.24 23.59 14.50
CA PRO A 349 -6.78 23.81 15.83
C PRO A 349 -6.24 22.67 16.71
N CYS A 350 -5.31 23.04 17.58
CA CYS A 350 -4.85 22.21 18.69
C CYS A 350 -6.06 21.87 19.56
N LEU A 351 -6.59 20.65 19.46
CA LEU A 351 -7.51 20.12 20.45
C LEU A 351 -6.69 19.86 21.72
N LEU A 352 -6.84 20.79 22.67
CA LEU A 352 -6.34 20.72 24.02
C LEU A 352 -6.82 19.45 24.71
N TYR A 353 -5.94 18.46 24.80
CA TYR A 353 -6.05 17.40 25.80
C TYR A 353 -5.57 17.99 27.13
N ARG A 354 -6.50 18.21 28.07
CA ARG A 354 -6.19 18.63 29.44
C ARG A 354 -5.47 17.49 30.16
N GLY A 355 -4.15 17.58 30.25
CA GLY A 355 -3.30 16.71 31.07
C GLY A 355 -1.98 17.41 31.34
N LYS A 356 -1.76 17.74 32.60
CA LYS A 356 -0.64 18.48 33.21
C LYS A 356 0.73 18.23 32.58
N ASN A 357 1.45 19.35 32.40
CA ASN A 357 2.87 19.58 32.09
C ASN A 357 3.16 19.99 30.64
N VAL A 358 2.96 21.30 30.42
CA VAL A 358 3.45 22.07 29.28
C VAL A 358 4.76 22.72 29.71
N VAL A 359 5.90 22.10 29.48
CA VAL A 359 7.22 22.79 29.54
C VAL A 359 8.22 22.34 28.49
N ASP A 360 8.06 21.21 27.75
CA ASP A 360 9.15 20.68 26.94
C ASP A 360 8.93 20.64 25.39
N ILE A 361 8.09 21.49 24.81
CA ILE A 361 7.89 21.50 23.33
C ILE A 361 8.15 22.91 22.72
N LEU A 362 9.08 23.67 23.22
CA LEU A 362 9.42 24.99 22.67
C LEU A 362 10.90 25.21 22.34
N ILE A 363 11.64 24.17 21.97
CA ILE A 363 13.03 24.31 21.48
C ILE A 363 13.23 23.42 20.25
N TYR A 364 12.58 23.69 19.12
CA TYR A 364 13.08 23.23 17.81
C TYR A 364 12.36 23.94 16.62
N VAL A 365 12.25 25.26 16.68
CA VAL A 365 12.05 26.07 15.44
C VAL A 365 12.88 27.34 15.61
N GLY A 366 14.10 27.31 15.11
CA GLY A 366 14.92 28.52 15.06
C GLY A 366 16.43 28.21 15.00
N LYS A 367 16.89 27.72 13.85
CA LYS A 367 18.13 28.16 13.18
C LYS A 367 18.22 27.51 11.82
#